data_68c9bc684752bcbebc683619961772b8
#
_entry.id   68c9bc684752bcbebc683619961772b8
#
_cell.length_a   1.000
_cell.length_b   1.000
_cell.length_c   1.000
_cell.angle_alpha   90.00
_cell.angle_beta   90.00
_cell.angle_gamma   90.00
#
_symmetry.space_group_name_H-M   'P 1'
#
loop_
_entity.id
_entity.type
_entity.pdbx_description
1 polymer ?
#
loop_
_entity_poly.entity_id
_entity_poly.type
_entity_poly.pdbx_seq_one_letter_code
_entity_poly.pdbx_strand_id
1 'polypeptide(L)'
;LGVEMDIFSSEKSIIEKGFLNKVLKILKDNKLIYEGILEKPKGKADLDEWEPRPQLLFKSSLFGDDSDRALKKSDGSWTYFANDMAYHLYKIEKTKGNLINILGADHLGYLKRIESAVKALSSNKIKLVNKVCAIVHLMNDDKKIKMSKRSGNFIMLSDLINDLGKDVI
;
A
#
# COMPACT_ATOMS: atom_id res chain seq x y z
N LEU A 1 -2.66 18.15 -17.62
CA LEU A 1 -2.79 18.68 -16.25
C LEU A 1 -1.53 19.40 -15.76
N GLY A 2 -0.44 19.43 -16.51
CA GLY A 2 0.80 20.11 -16.10
C GLY A 2 1.58 19.38 -14.99
N VAL A 3 1.31 18.10 -14.76
CA VAL A 3 2.06 17.26 -13.82
C VAL A 3 3.09 16.47 -14.60
N GLU A 4 4.35 16.64 -14.26
CA GLU A 4 5.47 15.88 -14.80
C GLU A 4 6.03 14.93 -13.74
N MET A 5 6.36 13.72 -14.16
CA MET A 5 6.92 12.69 -13.29
C MET A 5 8.32 12.32 -13.74
N ASP A 6 9.29 12.43 -12.82
CA ASP A 6 10.70 12.06 -13.12
C ASP A 6 10.88 10.56 -13.33
N ILE A 7 10.10 9.74 -12.62
CA ILE A 7 10.25 8.28 -12.64
C ILE A 7 8.90 7.60 -12.67
N PHE A 8 8.71 6.72 -13.64
CA PHE A 8 7.62 5.74 -13.68
C PHE A 8 8.18 4.38 -13.26
N SER A 9 7.65 3.83 -12.17
CA SER A 9 8.11 2.54 -11.63
C SER A 9 7.09 1.45 -11.87
N SER A 10 7.56 0.29 -12.35
CA SER A 10 6.75 -0.92 -12.47
C SER A 10 6.97 -1.81 -11.25
N GLU A 11 5.91 -2.18 -10.54
CA GLU A 11 5.98 -3.15 -9.43
C GLU A 11 6.62 -4.46 -9.87
N LYS A 12 6.19 -5.00 -11.02
CA LYS A 12 6.78 -6.22 -11.59
C LYS A 12 8.30 -6.10 -11.72
N SER A 13 8.79 -5.02 -12.31
CA SER A 13 10.23 -4.78 -12.48
C SER A 13 10.97 -4.70 -11.14
N ILE A 14 10.36 -4.13 -10.10
CA ILE A 14 10.96 -4.03 -8.77
C ILE A 14 11.10 -5.41 -8.12
N ILE A 15 10.09 -6.26 -8.25
CA ILE A 15 10.13 -7.64 -7.76
C ILE A 15 11.18 -8.46 -8.52
N GLU A 16 11.21 -8.36 -9.86
CA GLU A 16 12.20 -9.03 -10.71
C GLU A 16 13.64 -8.61 -10.41
N LYS A 17 13.86 -7.36 -9.98
CA LYS A 17 15.17 -6.85 -9.50
C LYS A 17 15.53 -7.34 -8.09
N GLY A 18 14.72 -8.20 -7.48
CA GLY A 18 15.01 -8.85 -6.21
C GLY A 18 14.80 -7.99 -4.96
N PHE A 19 14.06 -6.87 -5.05
CA PHE A 19 13.81 -6.02 -3.88
C PHE A 19 13.05 -6.74 -2.78
N LEU A 20 12.14 -7.66 -3.12
CA LEU A 20 11.46 -8.47 -2.13
C LEU A 20 12.44 -9.35 -1.33
N ASN A 21 13.42 -9.96 -2.00
CA ASN A 21 14.46 -10.75 -1.33
C ASN A 21 15.34 -9.88 -0.42
N LYS A 22 15.64 -8.64 -0.83
CA LYS A 22 16.34 -7.68 0.02
C LYS A 22 15.53 -7.33 1.27
N VAL A 23 14.21 -7.09 1.13
CA VAL A 23 13.31 -6.85 2.27
C VAL A 23 13.38 -8.01 3.25
N LEU A 24 13.21 -9.24 2.78
CA LEU A 24 13.23 -10.43 3.63
C LEU A 24 14.57 -10.59 4.35
N LYS A 25 15.68 -10.32 3.64
CA LYS A 25 17.00 -10.35 4.25
C LYS A 25 17.12 -9.31 5.38
N ILE A 26 16.74 -8.05 5.14
CA ILE A 26 16.78 -7.00 6.15
C ILE A 26 15.95 -7.38 7.37
N LEU A 27 14.71 -7.86 7.14
CA LEU A 27 13.81 -8.24 8.24
C LEU A 27 14.34 -9.45 9.03
N LYS A 28 14.93 -10.44 8.35
CA LYS A 28 15.52 -11.62 8.98
C LYS A 28 16.75 -11.26 9.81
N ASP A 29 17.68 -10.50 9.24
CA ASP A 29 18.92 -10.07 9.90
C ASP A 29 18.62 -9.26 11.18
N ASN A 30 17.53 -8.49 11.17
CA ASN A 30 17.06 -7.73 12.33
C ASN A 30 16.08 -8.48 13.25
N LYS A 31 15.81 -9.79 13.01
CA LYS A 31 14.87 -10.62 13.79
C LYS A 31 13.43 -10.05 13.84
N LEU A 32 13.02 -9.41 12.76
CA LEU A 32 11.72 -8.73 12.62
C LEU A 32 10.65 -9.60 11.95
N ILE A 33 10.98 -10.84 11.58
CA ILE A 33 10.01 -11.82 11.06
C ILE A 33 10.01 -13.08 11.91
N TYR A 34 8.85 -13.74 11.97
CA TYR A 34 8.64 -14.99 12.70
C TYR A 34 7.45 -15.75 12.11
N GLU A 35 7.38 -17.05 12.41
CA GLU A 35 6.19 -17.87 12.13
C GLU A 35 5.21 -17.74 13.29
N GLY A 36 3.96 -17.39 13.01
CA GLY A 36 2.92 -17.21 14.02
C GLY A 36 1.51 -17.26 13.44
N ILE A 37 0.54 -17.19 14.32
CA ILE A 37 -0.90 -17.18 13.98
C ILE A 37 -1.43 -15.80 14.35
N LEU A 38 -2.02 -15.08 13.39
CA LEU A 38 -2.71 -13.82 13.66
C LEU A 38 -4.06 -14.08 14.33
N GLU A 39 -4.41 -13.24 15.28
CA GLU A 39 -5.76 -13.24 15.85
C GLU A 39 -6.82 -12.85 14.81
N LYS A 40 -8.05 -13.31 15.01
CA LYS A 40 -9.18 -12.92 14.16
C LYS A 40 -9.33 -11.39 14.15
N PRO A 41 -9.46 -10.75 12.99
CA PRO A 41 -9.62 -9.30 12.92
C PRO A 41 -10.86 -8.84 13.66
N LYS A 42 -10.71 -7.87 14.58
CA LYS A 42 -11.84 -7.28 15.34
C LYS A 42 -12.77 -6.52 14.39
N GLY A 43 -14.09 -6.68 14.59
CA GLY A 43 -15.12 -5.89 13.89
C GLY A 43 -15.59 -6.45 12.54
N LYS A 44 -15.10 -7.61 12.09
CA LYS A 44 -15.68 -8.35 10.96
C LYS A 44 -16.30 -9.62 11.49
N ALA A 45 -17.61 -9.56 11.82
CA ALA A 45 -18.34 -10.65 12.47
C ALA A 45 -18.42 -11.95 11.62
N ASP A 46 -18.39 -11.83 10.30
CA ASP A 46 -18.67 -12.93 9.37
C ASP A 46 -17.56 -13.10 8.33
N LEU A 47 -16.32 -13.37 8.81
CA LEU A 47 -15.38 -14.04 7.96
C LEU A 47 -15.49 -15.55 8.22
N ASP A 48 -16.49 -16.19 7.60
CA ASP A 48 -16.65 -17.66 7.59
C ASP A 48 -15.40 -18.39 7.04
N GLU A 49 -14.47 -17.66 6.47
CA GLU A 49 -13.23 -18.15 5.86
C GLU A 49 -11.97 -17.87 6.70
N TRP A 50 -12.08 -17.30 7.92
CA TRP A 50 -10.89 -17.11 8.73
C TRP A 50 -10.50 -18.39 9.46
N GLU A 51 -9.36 -18.93 9.11
CA GLU A 51 -8.76 -20.08 9.79
C GLU A 51 -7.47 -19.68 10.51
N PRO A 52 -7.28 -20.13 11.78
CA PRO A 52 -6.01 -19.96 12.46
C PRO A 52 -4.94 -20.84 11.79
N ARG A 53 -4.00 -20.23 11.09
CA ARG A 53 -2.90 -20.94 10.44
C ARG A 53 -1.57 -20.25 10.66
N PRO A 54 -0.46 -21.03 10.74
CA PRO A 54 0.87 -20.44 10.76
C PRO A 54 1.15 -19.63 9.50
N GLN A 55 1.72 -18.46 9.68
CA GLN A 55 2.06 -17.51 8.61
C GLN A 55 3.41 -16.88 8.92
N LEU A 56 4.14 -16.51 7.86
CA LEU A 56 5.30 -15.65 8.01
C LEU A 56 4.83 -14.23 8.32
N LEU A 57 5.11 -13.76 9.53
CA LEU A 57 4.66 -12.49 10.07
C LEU A 57 5.81 -11.50 10.20
N PHE A 58 5.54 -10.23 9.92
CA PHE A 58 6.40 -9.08 10.23
C PHE A 58 5.93 -8.40 11.50
N LYS A 59 6.85 -8.13 12.43
CA LYS A 59 6.62 -7.45 13.70
C LYS A 59 6.34 -5.97 13.52
N SER A 60 5.30 -5.62 12.76
CA SER A 60 4.96 -4.23 12.46
C SER A 60 4.49 -3.44 13.68
N SER A 61 3.92 -4.13 14.68
CA SER A 61 3.52 -3.53 15.96
C SER A 61 4.67 -2.85 16.69
N LEU A 62 5.90 -3.34 16.58
CA LEU A 62 7.10 -2.70 17.15
C LEU A 62 7.39 -1.31 16.56
N PHE A 63 6.81 -0.98 15.41
CA PHE A 63 7.03 0.26 14.68
C PHE A 63 5.78 1.16 14.63
N GLY A 64 4.74 0.82 15.42
CA GLY A 64 3.54 1.64 15.59
C GLY A 64 2.33 1.24 14.75
N ASP A 65 2.34 0.05 14.14
CA ASP A 65 1.13 -0.55 13.57
C ASP A 65 0.24 -1.13 14.68
N ASP A 66 -1.03 -1.36 14.39
CA ASP A 66 -2.01 -1.88 15.33
C ASP A 66 -1.83 -3.40 15.61
N SER A 67 -1.21 -4.13 14.70
CA SER A 67 -0.92 -5.57 14.82
C SER A 67 0.19 -5.98 13.87
N ASP A 68 0.80 -7.14 14.10
CA ASP A 68 1.77 -7.74 13.18
C ASP A 68 1.07 -8.14 11.86
N ARG A 69 1.85 -8.24 10.79
CA ARG A 69 1.30 -8.40 9.44
C ARG A 69 1.85 -9.61 8.71
N ALA A 70 0.95 -10.35 8.07
CA ALA A 70 1.33 -11.48 7.23
C ALA A 70 2.06 -11.00 5.97
N LEU A 71 3.18 -11.65 5.66
CA LEU A 71 3.94 -11.43 4.43
C LEU A 71 3.56 -12.44 3.34
N LYS A 72 3.04 -13.62 3.71
CA LYS A 72 2.58 -14.66 2.78
C LYS A 72 1.10 -14.98 2.95
N LYS A 73 0.46 -15.31 1.83
CA LYS A 73 -0.92 -15.83 1.79
C LYS A 73 -0.94 -17.35 2.06
N SER A 74 -2.16 -17.94 2.11
CA SER A 74 -2.36 -19.39 2.30
C SER A 74 -1.77 -20.25 1.19
N ASP A 75 -1.79 -19.74 -0.03
CA ASP A 75 -1.23 -20.40 -1.22
C ASP A 75 0.31 -20.26 -1.33
N GLY A 76 0.97 -19.66 -0.33
CA GLY A 76 2.40 -19.40 -0.31
C GLY A 76 2.83 -18.17 -1.12
N SER A 77 1.93 -17.53 -1.87
CA SER A 77 2.22 -16.28 -2.59
C SER A 77 2.41 -15.10 -1.63
N TRP A 78 3.08 -14.06 -2.10
CA TRP A 78 3.31 -12.86 -1.32
C TRP A 78 2.04 -12.00 -1.21
N THR A 79 1.84 -11.38 -0.06
CA THR A 79 0.77 -10.40 0.12
C THR A 79 1.10 -9.11 -0.64
N TYR A 80 0.08 -8.30 -0.93
CA TYR A 80 0.29 -6.95 -1.47
C TYR A 80 1.19 -6.12 -0.56
N PHE A 81 1.07 -6.30 0.75
CA PHE A 81 1.92 -5.60 1.72
C PHE A 81 3.41 -5.95 1.56
N ALA A 82 3.75 -7.21 1.33
CA ALA A 82 5.14 -7.60 1.09
C ALA A 82 5.70 -6.95 -0.18
N ASN A 83 4.89 -6.85 -1.24
CA ASN A 83 5.26 -6.16 -2.47
C ASN A 83 5.41 -4.64 -2.25
N ASP A 84 4.53 -4.03 -1.46
CA ASP A 84 4.64 -2.63 -1.09
C ASP A 84 5.90 -2.33 -0.27
N MET A 85 6.30 -3.23 0.61
CA MET A 85 7.58 -3.13 1.31
C MET A 85 8.76 -3.11 0.32
N ALA A 86 8.73 -3.98 -0.69
CA ALA A 86 9.76 -4.01 -1.73
C ALA A 86 9.79 -2.69 -2.52
N TYR A 87 8.64 -2.12 -2.85
CA TYR A 87 8.54 -0.84 -3.51
C TYR A 87 9.06 0.32 -2.64
N HIS A 88 8.74 0.31 -1.34
CA HIS A 88 9.25 1.34 -0.43
C HIS A 88 10.76 1.21 -0.19
N LEU A 89 11.30 -0.01 -0.13
CA LEU A 89 12.76 -0.20 -0.09
C LEU A 89 13.43 0.35 -1.35
N TYR A 90 12.85 0.11 -2.54
CA TYR A 90 13.33 0.72 -3.79
C TYR A 90 13.34 2.26 -3.70
N LYS A 91 12.27 2.88 -3.20
CA LYS A 91 12.21 4.34 -3.00
C LYS A 91 13.31 4.82 -2.04
N ILE A 92 13.50 4.14 -0.91
CA ILE A 92 14.52 4.45 0.09
C ILE A 92 15.92 4.42 -0.54
N GLU A 93 16.26 3.36 -1.27
CA GLU A 93 17.57 3.23 -1.93
C GLU A 93 17.78 4.29 -3.04
N LYS A 94 16.69 4.67 -3.73
CA LYS A 94 16.73 5.61 -4.84
C LYS A 94 16.89 7.06 -4.38
N THR A 95 16.10 7.48 -3.39
CA THR A 95 16.04 8.89 -2.96
C THR A 95 17.05 9.24 -1.88
N LYS A 96 17.39 8.27 -1.03
CA LYS A 96 18.24 8.46 0.16
C LYS A 96 17.74 9.58 1.09
N GLY A 97 16.47 9.88 1.05
CA GLY A 97 15.81 10.96 1.78
C GLY A 97 14.43 10.57 2.29
N ASN A 98 13.75 11.51 2.95
CA ASN A 98 12.39 11.30 3.41
C ASN A 98 11.43 11.05 2.23
N LEU A 99 10.39 10.27 2.50
CA LEU A 99 9.39 9.88 1.52
C LEU A 99 8.07 10.60 1.78
N ILE A 100 7.36 10.93 0.71
CA ILE A 100 5.99 11.45 0.77
C ILE A 100 5.13 10.56 -0.12
N ASN A 101 4.10 9.94 0.47
CA ASN A 101 3.03 9.28 -0.28
C ASN A 101 1.83 10.22 -0.39
N ILE A 102 1.21 10.25 -1.55
CA ILE A 102 -0.08 10.92 -1.78
C ILE A 102 -1.08 9.82 -2.10
N LEU A 103 -2.10 9.66 -1.25
CA LEU A 103 -3.03 8.52 -1.26
C LEU A 103 -4.48 9.01 -1.16
N GLY A 104 -5.41 8.25 -1.71
CA GLY A 104 -6.83 8.46 -1.49
C GLY A 104 -7.26 8.10 -0.07
N ALA A 105 -8.38 8.65 0.38
CA ALA A 105 -8.92 8.41 1.72
C ALA A 105 -9.32 6.94 1.98
N ASP A 106 -9.50 6.15 0.95
CA ASP A 106 -9.72 4.70 1.00
C ASP A 106 -8.50 3.93 1.54
N HIS A 107 -7.31 4.55 1.54
CA HIS A 107 -6.09 3.99 2.11
C HIS A 107 -5.84 4.32 3.59
N LEU A 108 -6.74 5.06 4.28
CA LEU A 108 -6.54 5.48 5.68
C LEU A 108 -6.17 4.32 6.62
N GLY A 109 -6.83 3.18 6.50
CA GLY A 109 -6.55 1.99 7.31
C GLY A 109 -5.21 1.30 6.99
N TYR A 110 -4.50 1.77 5.96
CA TYR A 110 -3.23 1.19 5.51
C TYR A 110 -2.00 2.00 5.94
N LEU A 111 -2.19 3.26 6.38
CA LEU A 111 -1.09 4.21 6.59
C LEU A 111 -0.10 3.75 7.66
N LYS A 112 -0.59 3.36 8.83
CA LYS A 112 0.28 2.87 9.93
C LYS A 112 1.12 1.66 9.51
N ARG A 113 0.53 0.78 8.73
CA ARG A 113 1.17 -0.43 8.21
C ARG A 113 2.36 -0.10 7.33
N ILE A 114 2.21 0.83 6.38
CA ILE A 114 3.31 1.19 5.49
C ILE A 114 4.35 2.09 6.18
N GLU A 115 3.94 2.92 7.15
CA GLU A 115 4.87 3.69 7.98
C GLU A 115 5.76 2.76 8.82
N SER A 116 5.17 1.71 9.43
CA SER A 116 5.93 0.72 10.19
C SER A 116 6.96 -0.01 9.33
N ALA A 117 6.58 -0.34 8.09
CA ALA A 117 7.48 -0.96 7.12
C ALA A 117 8.67 -0.06 6.77
N VAL A 118 8.43 1.22 6.47
CA VAL A 118 9.50 2.18 6.16
C VAL A 118 10.45 2.38 7.34
N LYS A 119 9.92 2.49 8.56
CA LYS A 119 10.73 2.57 9.79
C LYS A 119 11.63 1.34 9.94
N ALA A 120 11.08 0.15 9.79
CA ALA A 120 11.83 -1.10 9.90
C ALA A 120 12.93 -1.21 8.84
N LEU A 121 12.60 -0.96 7.58
CA LEU A 121 13.52 -1.07 6.44
C LEU A 121 14.64 -0.04 6.45
N SER A 122 14.41 1.13 7.05
CA SER A 122 15.38 2.21 7.15
C SER A 122 16.08 2.29 8.51
N SER A 123 15.80 1.38 9.46
CA SER A 123 16.24 1.48 10.85
C SER A 123 15.88 2.85 11.47
N ASN A 124 14.67 3.32 11.25
CA ASN A 124 14.12 4.62 11.67
C ASN A 124 14.86 5.86 11.11
N LYS A 125 15.69 5.71 10.07
CA LYS A 125 16.43 6.84 9.48
C LYS A 125 15.63 7.66 8.48
N ILE A 126 14.58 7.07 7.89
CA ILE A 126 13.76 7.69 6.85
C ILE A 126 12.35 7.95 7.40
N LYS A 127 11.89 9.18 7.28
CA LYS A 127 10.51 9.55 7.61
C LYS A 127 9.62 9.35 6.38
N LEU A 128 8.51 8.64 6.55
CA LEU A 128 7.42 8.61 5.58
C LEU A 128 6.33 9.57 6.03
N VAL A 129 5.92 10.48 5.15
CA VAL A 129 4.78 11.38 5.34
C VAL A 129 3.67 10.94 4.39
N ASN A 130 2.52 10.56 4.91
CA ASN A 130 1.35 10.24 4.11
C ASN A 130 0.44 11.48 4.01
N LYS A 131 0.20 11.96 2.80
CA LYS A 131 -0.79 12.98 2.48
C LYS A 131 -2.03 12.30 1.94
N VAL A 132 -3.15 12.49 2.62
CA VAL A 132 -4.42 11.86 2.24
C VAL A 132 -5.30 12.89 1.55
N CYS A 133 -5.73 12.54 0.33
CA CYS A 133 -6.65 13.34 -0.47
C CYS A 133 -8.06 12.78 -0.33
N ALA A 134 -9.05 13.65 -0.23
CA ALA A 134 -10.46 13.26 -0.25
C ALA A 134 -10.82 12.62 -1.60
N ILE A 135 -11.76 11.68 -1.56
CA ILE A 135 -12.30 11.08 -2.78
C ILE A 135 -13.27 12.07 -3.41
N VAL A 136 -13.01 12.40 -4.67
CA VAL A 136 -13.93 13.21 -5.49
C VAL A 136 -15.04 12.31 -6.02
N HIS A 137 -16.27 12.78 -5.92
CA HIS A 137 -17.43 12.09 -6.46
C HIS A 137 -18.00 12.87 -7.65
N LEU A 138 -18.24 12.17 -8.74
CA LEU A 138 -18.99 12.74 -9.87
C LEU A 138 -20.48 12.60 -9.59
N MET A 139 -21.21 13.69 -9.82
CA MET A 139 -22.66 13.76 -9.62
C MET A 139 -23.35 14.02 -10.95
N ASN A 140 -24.53 13.44 -11.13
CA ASN A 140 -25.44 13.77 -12.22
C ASN A 140 -26.83 13.95 -11.60
N ASP A 141 -27.42 15.12 -11.71
CA ASP A 141 -28.71 15.46 -11.11
C ASP A 141 -28.83 15.02 -9.64
N ASP A 142 -27.86 15.49 -8.82
CA ASP A 142 -27.74 15.15 -7.39
C ASP A 142 -27.56 13.66 -7.05
N LYS A 143 -27.37 12.80 -8.05
CA LYS A 143 -27.08 11.39 -7.86
C LYS A 143 -25.62 11.07 -8.10
N LYS A 144 -25.01 10.37 -7.17
CA LYS A 144 -23.63 9.89 -7.30
C LYS A 144 -23.51 8.89 -8.45
N ILE A 145 -22.62 9.18 -9.40
CA ILE A 145 -22.26 8.24 -10.47
C ILE A 145 -21.40 7.13 -9.84
N LYS A 146 -21.93 5.89 -9.83
CA LYS A 146 -21.16 4.73 -9.42
C LYS A 146 -20.28 4.26 -10.57
N MET A 147 -18.97 4.38 -10.39
CA MET A 147 -18.01 3.89 -11.37
C MET A 147 -17.46 2.52 -10.97
N SER A 148 -17.33 1.62 -11.94
CA SER A 148 -16.73 0.31 -11.75
C SER A 148 -15.99 -0.11 -13.03
N LYS A 149 -14.70 -0.28 -12.94
CA LYS A 149 -13.88 -0.80 -14.03
C LYS A 149 -14.31 -2.21 -14.47
N ARG A 150 -14.78 -3.03 -13.51
CA ARG A 150 -15.22 -4.41 -13.80
C ARG A 150 -16.51 -4.47 -14.59
N SER A 151 -17.41 -3.50 -14.40
CA SER A 151 -18.67 -3.41 -15.15
C SER A 151 -18.57 -2.55 -16.42
N GLY A 152 -17.39 -2.02 -16.74
CA GLY A 152 -17.19 -1.13 -17.90
C GLY A 152 -17.80 0.28 -17.72
N ASN A 153 -18.39 0.57 -16.57
CA ASN A 153 -18.99 1.86 -16.27
C ASN A 153 -17.97 2.77 -15.56
N PHE A 154 -17.23 3.54 -16.34
CA PHE A 154 -16.27 4.52 -15.81
C PHE A 154 -16.16 5.71 -16.79
N ILE A 155 -15.83 6.87 -16.25
CA ILE A 155 -15.57 8.09 -17.01
C ILE A 155 -14.06 8.27 -17.06
N MET A 156 -13.51 8.49 -18.25
CA MET A 156 -12.07 8.75 -18.39
C MET A 156 -11.74 10.20 -17.98
N LEU A 157 -10.55 10.40 -17.45
CA LEU A 157 -10.07 11.74 -17.13
C LEU A 157 -10.03 12.67 -18.35
N SER A 158 -9.75 12.11 -19.55
CA SER A 158 -9.81 12.81 -20.83
C SER A 158 -11.19 13.40 -21.11
N ASP A 159 -12.25 12.64 -20.80
CA ASP A 159 -13.62 13.08 -21.04
C ASP A 159 -13.98 14.23 -20.12
N LEU A 160 -13.60 14.13 -18.83
CA LEU A 160 -13.78 15.21 -17.86
C LEU A 160 -13.03 16.48 -18.24
N ILE A 161 -11.81 16.36 -18.77
CA ILE A 161 -11.04 17.51 -19.23
C ILE A 161 -11.72 18.19 -20.43
N ASN A 162 -12.29 17.39 -21.36
CA ASN A 162 -12.99 17.91 -22.51
C ASN A 162 -14.30 18.62 -22.12
N ASP A 163 -15.02 18.07 -21.13
CA ASP A 163 -16.33 18.57 -20.71
C ASP A 163 -16.22 19.79 -19.77
N LEU A 164 -15.28 19.77 -18.84
CA LEU A 164 -15.18 20.77 -17.77
C LEU A 164 -14.00 21.75 -17.96
N GLY A 165 -13.07 21.41 -18.84
CA GLY A 165 -11.81 22.16 -18.98
C GLY A 165 -10.76 21.76 -17.96
N LYS A 166 -9.48 21.89 -18.36
CA LYS A 166 -8.35 21.45 -17.53
C LYS A 166 -8.16 22.27 -16.25
N ASP A 167 -8.66 23.51 -16.23
CA ASP A 167 -8.49 24.44 -15.08
C ASP A 167 -9.47 24.12 -13.94
N VAL A 168 -10.52 23.35 -14.23
CA VAL A 168 -11.50 22.88 -13.23
C VAL A 168 -11.05 21.58 -12.57
N ILE A 169 -10.29 20.75 -13.30
CA ILE A 169 -9.82 19.43 -12.85
C ILE A 169 -8.42 19.51 -12.24
#